data_66fb4cfbda2712c44340904a35c34d4b
#
_entry.id   66fb4cfbda2712c44340904a35c34d4b
#
_cell.length_a   1.000
_cell.length_b   1.000
_cell.length_c   1.000
_cell.angle_alpha   90.00
_cell.angle_beta   90.00
_cell.angle_gamma   90.00
#
_symmetry.space_group_name_H-M   'P 1'
#
loop_
_entity.id
_entity.type
_entity.pdbx_description
1 polymer ?
#
loop_
_entity_poly.entity_id
_entity_poly.type
_entity_poly.pdbx_seq_one_letter_code
_entity_poly.pdbx_strand_id
1 'polypeptide(L)'
;MPEEKKSTPYEQLRKYKFYAGKQEAKKISASQCGAPLLQLYLSQTCLAVDGPNKFSKATIGSIAHRGMEELIEGEHLEKEIAMERMLSNGWKITGTSDLIDHENKVVIDYKFEMNYAYRMHFKEGPDSPYNMQGACYSWLCHDKDPLGIVTNLDYEFHLMSFITDHSPIKKDHPAEAIQVTQMPIYDNLLFESKMLAKTNELEHAINSKTPPVECDDVWWRSVNGIKVRTRCEYYCKYKDVCPYVTKHSSAKANVASWG
;
A
#
# COMPACT_ATOMS: atom_id res chain seq x y z
N MET A 1 -7.38 -47.33 17.14
CA MET A 1 -6.80 -46.29 16.30
C MET A 1 -6.86 -45.00 17.10
N PRO A 2 -5.76 -44.24 17.29
CA PRO A 2 -5.83 -42.95 18.00
C PRO A 2 -6.63 -41.99 17.15
N GLU A 3 -7.64 -41.34 17.75
CA GLU A 3 -8.40 -40.25 17.11
C GLU A 3 -7.43 -39.11 16.74
N GLU A 4 -7.36 -38.81 15.46
CA GLU A 4 -6.65 -37.60 14.98
C GLU A 4 -7.31 -36.36 15.61
N LYS A 5 -6.63 -35.72 16.52
CA LYS A 5 -7.04 -34.43 17.08
C LYS A 5 -7.24 -33.43 15.94
N LYS A 6 -8.47 -33.11 15.60
CA LYS A 6 -8.79 -32.03 14.64
C LYS A 6 -8.17 -30.74 15.14
N SER A 7 -7.32 -30.12 14.33
CA SER A 7 -6.72 -28.82 14.67
C SER A 7 -7.81 -27.77 14.87
N THR A 8 -7.69 -26.97 15.92
CA THR A 8 -8.61 -25.86 16.17
C THR A 8 -8.53 -24.81 15.06
N PRO A 9 -9.58 -23.99 14.84
CA PRO A 9 -9.52 -22.87 13.88
C PRO A 9 -8.33 -21.93 14.13
N TYR A 10 -7.95 -21.73 15.40
CA TYR A 10 -6.80 -20.93 15.80
C TYR A 10 -5.48 -21.56 15.36
N GLU A 11 -5.32 -22.88 15.51
CA GLU A 11 -4.11 -23.60 15.04
C GLU A 11 -4.04 -23.64 13.51
N GLN A 12 -5.19 -23.70 12.84
CA GLN A 12 -5.27 -23.60 11.38
C GLN A 12 -4.84 -22.22 10.91
N LEU A 13 -5.33 -21.14 11.52
CA LEU A 13 -4.92 -19.76 11.22
C LEU A 13 -3.43 -19.52 11.48
N ARG A 14 -2.85 -20.10 12.54
CA ARG A 14 -1.41 -20.00 12.84
C ARG A 14 -0.53 -20.71 11.82
N LYS A 15 -1.02 -21.80 11.22
CA LYS A 15 -0.28 -22.56 10.20
C LYS A 15 -0.35 -21.92 8.81
N TYR A 16 -1.26 -21.00 8.58
CA TYR A 16 -1.33 -20.26 7.32
C TYR A 16 -0.11 -19.36 7.19
N LYS A 17 0.88 -19.86 6.47
CA LYS A 17 1.94 -19.02 5.92
C LYS A 17 1.38 -18.39 4.65
N PHE A 18 0.98 -17.13 4.75
CA PHE A 18 0.60 -16.38 3.57
C PHE A 18 1.86 -16.09 2.75
N TYR A 19 2.10 -16.93 1.80
CA TYR A 19 2.98 -16.58 0.72
C TYR A 19 2.20 -15.57 -0.12
N ALA A 20 2.56 -14.30 -0.02
CA ALA A 20 2.27 -13.40 -1.10
C ALA A 20 2.96 -14.00 -2.33
N GLY A 21 2.18 -14.58 -3.23
CA GLY A 21 2.70 -15.20 -4.43
C GLY A 21 3.63 -14.24 -5.17
N LYS A 22 4.51 -14.77 -6.00
CA LYS A 22 5.31 -13.93 -6.90
C LYS A 22 4.34 -13.03 -7.67
N GLN A 23 4.57 -11.73 -7.63
CA GLN A 23 3.75 -10.79 -8.38
C GLN A 23 3.76 -11.15 -9.87
N GLU A 24 2.64 -10.97 -10.54
CA GLU A 24 2.57 -11.08 -12.00
C GLU A 24 3.64 -10.19 -12.63
N ALA A 25 4.38 -10.74 -13.61
CA ALA A 25 5.45 -10.00 -14.26
C ALA A 25 4.93 -8.72 -14.93
N LYS A 26 5.70 -7.64 -14.84
CA LYS A 26 5.35 -6.33 -15.41
C LYS A 26 4.01 -5.76 -14.91
N LYS A 27 3.70 -5.98 -13.64
CA LYS A 27 2.47 -5.47 -13.01
C LYS A 27 2.79 -4.67 -11.74
N ILE A 28 2.16 -3.52 -11.60
CA ILE A 28 2.23 -2.66 -10.41
C ILE A 28 0.80 -2.32 -9.99
N SER A 29 0.47 -2.47 -8.70
CA SER A 29 -0.81 -2.06 -8.15
C SER A 29 -0.80 -0.58 -7.74
N ALA A 30 -1.97 0.05 -7.66
CA ALA A 30 -2.14 1.45 -7.23
C ALA A 30 -1.42 1.73 -5.91
N SER A 31 -1.56 0.85 -4.92
CA SER A 31 -0.88 0.98 -3.61
C SER A 31 0.66 0.85 -3.68
N GLN A 32 1.20 0.41 -4.81
CA GLN A 32 2.64 0.28 -5.04
C GLN A 32 3.22 1.42 -5.88
N CYS A 33 2.39 2.28 -6.49
CA CYS A 33 2.88 3.35 -7.37
C CYS A 33 3.86 4.30 -6.65
N GLY A 34 3.62 4.59 -5.35
CA GLY A 34 4.53 5.37 -4.51
C GLY A 34 5.66 4.56 -3.85
N ALA A 35 5.75 3.24 -4.06
CA ALA A 35 6.79 2.43 -3.44
C ALA A 35 8.19 2.75 -4.02
N PRO A 36 9.26 2.66 -3.20
CA PRO A 36 10.63 2.73 -3.68
C PRO A 36 10.94 1.69 -4.75
N LEU A 37 11.84 2.04 -5.68
CA LEU A 37 12.20 1.17 -6.80
C LEU A 37 12.74 -0.19 -6.34
N LEU A 38 13.56 -0.21 -5.29
CA LEU A 38 14.07 -1.47 -4.71
C LEU A 38 12.94 -2.39 -4.23
N GLN A 39 11.88 -1.85 -3.62
CA GLN A 39 10.75 -2.67 -3.20
C GLN A 39 9.98 -3.24 -4.39
N LEU A 40 9.81 -2.47 -5.45
CA LEU A 40 9.21 -2.95 -6.70
C LEU A 40 10.08 -4.04 -7.33
N TYR A 41 11.40 -3.86 -7.38
CA TYR A 41 12.35 -4.88 -7.85
C TYR A 41 12.20 -6.18 -7.06
N LEU A 42 12.22 -6.10 -5.73
CA LEU A 42 12.06 -7.28 -4.87
C LEU A 42 10.67 -7.93 -5.03
N SER A 43 9.62 -7.16 -5.32
CA SER A 43 8.29 -7.72 -5.59
C SER A 43 8.24 -8.54 -6.88
N GLN A 44 9.02 -8.18 -7.87
CA GLN A 44 9.09 -8.88 -9.16
C GLN A 44 10.05 -10.09 -9.13
N THR A 45 11.07 -10.05 -8.28
CA THR A 45 12.16 -11.03 -8.29
C THR A 45 12.17 -12.01 -7.11
N CYS A 46 11.56 -11.64 -5.99
CA CYS A 46 11.58 -12.41 -4.76
C CYS A 46 10.18 -12.79 -4.28
N LEU A 47 10.09 -13.91 -3.55
CA LEU A 47 8.89 -14.24 -2.79
C LEU A 47 8.89 -13.47 -1.47
N ALA A 48 7.81 -12.74 -1.18
CA ALA A 48 7.62 -12.12 0.12
C ALA A 48 6.96 -13.12 1.08
N VAL A 49 7.40 -13.11 2.34
CA VAL A 49 6.76 -13.88 3.40
C VAL A 49 6.11 -12.90 4.37
N ASP A 50 4.78 -12.91 4.41
CA ASP A 50 4.04 -12.12 5.38
C ASP A 50 3.90 -12.88 6.70
N GLY A 51 4.25 -12.24 7.81
CA GLY A 51 4.10 -12.82 9.14
C GLY A 51 2.64 -12.76 9.65
N PRO A 52 2.28 -13.58 10.66
CA PRO A 52 0.92 -13.68 11.19
C PRO A 52 0.32 -12.36 11.68
N ASN A 53 1.14 -11.44 12.17
CA ASN A 53 0.67 -10.11 12.63
C ASN A 53 0.20 -9.21 11.49
N LYS A 54 0.78 -9.36 10.31
CA LYS A 54 0.38 -8.59 9.13
C LYS A 54 -0.92 -9.13 8.55
N PHE A 55 -1.09 -10.45 8.61
CA PHE A 55 -2.32 -11.10 8.22
C PHE A 55 -3.52 -10.62 9.04
N SER A 56 -3.39 -10.53 10.37
CA SER A 56 -4.50 -10.09 11.22
C SER A 56 -4.96 -8.67 10.88
N LYS A 57 -4.03 -7.75 10.59
CA LYS A 57 -4.36 -6.38 10.15
C LYS A 57 -5.04 -6.35 8.79
N ALA A 58 -4.54 -7.11 7.83
CA ALA A 58 -5.15 -7.21 6.50
C ALA A 58 -6.56 -7.82 6.57
N THR A 59 -6.76 -8.84 7.41
CA THR A 59 -8.07 -9.46 7.62
C THR A 59 -9.07 -8.49 8.24
N ILE A 60 -8.67 -7.74 9.27
CA ILE A 60 -9.54 -6.72 9.90
C ILE A 60 -9.90 -5.65 8.86
N GLY A 61 -8.93 -5.18 8.08
CA GLY A 61 -9.18 -4.25 6.98
C GLY A 61 -10.22 -4.80 5.99
N SER A 62 -10.05 -6.03 5.51
CA SER A 62 -10.99 -6.65 4.56
C SER A 62 -12.40 -6.84 5.13
N ILE A 63 -12.54 -7.16 6.42
CA ILE A 63 -13.85 -7.27 7.08
C ILE A 63 -14.51 -5.88 7.12
N ALA A 64 -13.75 -4.86 7.48
CA ALA A 64 -14.25 -3.49 7.57
C ALA A 64 -14.68 -2.95 6.19
N HIS A 65 -13.88 -3.20 5.12
CA HIS A 65 -14.25 -2.84 3.74
C HIS A 65 -15.58 -3.48 3.33
N ARG A 66 -15.74 -4.80 3.53
CA ARG A 66 -17.02 -5.48 3.23
C ARG A 66 -18.21 -4.90 4.01
N GLY A 67 -18.00 -4.55 5.28
CA GLY A 67 -19.04 -3.89 6.06
C GLY A 67 -19.44 -2.52 5.49
N MET A 68 -18.46 -1.77 4.96
CA MET A 68 -18.74 -0.48 4.29
C MET A 68 -19.50 -0.67 2.98
N GLU A 69 -19.15 -1.70 2.19
CA GLU A 69 -19.84 -2.03 0.94
C GLU A 69 -21.34 -2.31 1.17
N GLU A 70 -21.70 -2.95 2.30
CA GLU A 70 -23.08 -3.26 2.66
C GLU A 70 -23.87 -2.02 3.12
N LEU A 71 -23.19 -1.01 3.70
CA LEU A 71 -23.82 0.18 4.26
C LEU A 71 -24.05 1.31 3.26
N ILE A 72 -23.31 1.31 2.15
CA ILE A 72 -23.36 2.41 1.19
C ILE A 72 -24.26 2.02 0.01
N GLU A 73 -25.23 2.86 -0.32
CA GLU A 73 -26.17 2.65 -1.42
C GLU A 73 -26.27 3.93 -2.27
N GLY A 74 -26.44 3.78 -3.58
CA GLY A 74 -26.62 4.87 -4.54
C GLY A 74 -26.42 4.38 -5.97
N GLU A 75 -27.28 4.77 -6.91
CA GLU A 75 -27.19 4.35 -8.33
C GLU A 75 -25.95 4.90 -9.04
N HIS A 76 -25.40 6.01 -8.55
CA HIS A 76 -24.18 6.66 -9.07
C HIS A 76 -22.90 6.13 -8.42
N LEU A 77 -23.00 5.18 -7.48
CA LEU A 77 -21.91 4.63 -6.72
C LEU A 77 -21.53 3.23 -7.22
N GLU A 78 -20.28 3.06 -7.58
CA GLU A 78 -19.69 1.75 -7.89
C GLU A 78 -18.70 1.33 -6.80
N LYS A 79 -18.80 0.09 -6.35
CA LYS A 79 -18.02 -0.49 -5.24
C LYS A 79 -17.03 -1.52 -5.73
N GLU A 80 -15.85 -1.61 -5.11
CA GLU A 80 -14.81 -2.62 -5.38
C GLU A 80 -14.48 -2.78 -6.87
N ILE A 81 -14.27 -1.65 -7.58
CA ILE A 81 -14.05 -1.66 -9.02
C ILE A 81 -12.60 -1.98 -9.33
N ALA A 82 -12.39 -3.13 -9.93
CA ALA A 82 -11.10 -3.52 -10.47
C ALA A 82 -10.83 -2.81 -11.81
N MET A 83 -9.73 -2.08 -11.84
CA MET A 83 -9.28 -1.31 -13.00
C MET A 83 -7.88 -1.73 -13.41
N GLU A 84 -7.63 -1.70 -14.73
CA GLU A 84 -6.28 -1.90 -15.25
C GLU A 84 -6.05 -1.08 -16.53
N ARG A 85 -4.81 -0.67 -16.72
CA ARG A 85 -4.37 0.06 -17.92
C ARG A 85 -2.92 -0.27 -18.21
N MET A 86 -2.58 -0.35 -19.50
CA MET A 86 -1.22 -0.61 -19.97
C MET A 86 -0.48 0.70 -20.19
N LEU A 87 0.75 0.78 -19.72
CA LEU A 87 1.71 1.80 -20.13
C LEU A 87 2.27 1.44 -21.52
N SER A 88 2.77 2.43 -22.25
CA SER A 88 3.32 2.25 -23.60
C SER A 88 4.53 1.29 -23.67
N ASN A 89 5.23 1.06 -22.56
CA ASN A 89 6.34 0.10 -22.45
C ASN A 89 5.89 -1.33 -22.05
N GLY A 90 4.59 -1.61 -22.05
CA GLY A 90 4.03 -2.93 -21.77
C GLY A 90 3.90 -3.30 -20.30
N TRP A 91 4.11 -2.36 -19.37
CA TRP A 91 3.79 -2.54 -17.96
C TRP A 91 2.31 -2.30 -17.70
N LYS A 92 1.72 -3.14 -16.87
CA LYS A 92 0.32 -3.05 -16.43
C LYS A 92 0.24 -2.36 -15.08
N ILE A 93 -0.56 -1.31 -15.02
CA ILE A 93 -0.96 -0.66 -13.77
C ILE A 93 -2.36 -1.13 -13.42
N THR A 94 -2.57 -1.54 -12.17
CA THR A 94 -3.87 -2.06 -11.70
C THR A 94 -4.27 -1.40 -10.40
N GLY A 95 -5.57 -1.31 -10.15
CA GLY A 95 -6.13 -0.84 -8.89
C GLY A 95 -7.51 -1.43 -8.67
N THR A 96 -7.89 -1.58 -7.41
CA THR A 96 -9.27 -1.81 -7.01
C THR A 96 -9.63 -0.66 -6.09
N SER A 97 -10.56 0.19 -6.54
CA SER A 97 -11.08 1.27 -5.71
C SER A 97 -12.14 0.72 -4.76
N ASP A 98 -12.19 1.23 -3.54
CA ASP A 98 -13.23 0.82 -2.60
C ASP A 98 -14.60 1.38 -3.03
N LEU A 99 -14.62 2.63 -3.51
CA LEU A 99 -15.83 3.29 -3.99
C LEU A 99 -15.49 4.32 -5.08
N ILE A 100 -16.32 4.39 -6.12
CA ILE A 100 -16.31 5.47 -7.12
C ILE A 100 -17.69 6.14 -7.11
N ASP A 101 -17.68 7.45 -6.94
CA ASP A 101 -18.83 8.31 -7.10
C ASP A 101 -18.76 8.98 -8.48
N HIS A 102 -19.55 8.50 -9.41
CA HIS A 102 -19.54 8.99 -10.78
C HIS A 102 -20.24 10.36 -10.96
N GLU A 103 -21.16 10.69 -10.07
CA GLU A 103 -21.85 11.99 -10.10
C GLU A 103 -20.91 13.11 -9.68
N ASN A 104 -20.19 12.90 -8.57
CA ASN A 104 -19.27 13.89 -8.03
C ASN A 104 -17.84 13.75 -8.57
N LYS A 105 -17.55 12.72 -9.39
CA LYS A 105 -16.21 12.43 -9.91
C LYS A 105 -15.17 12.24 -8.80
N VAL A 106 -15.49 11.41 -7.82
CA VAL A 106 -14.64 11.13 -6.66
C VAL A 106 -14.35 9.64 -6.56
N VAL A 107 -13.07 9.30 -6.37
CA VAL A 107 -12.65 7.96 -5.94
C VAL A 107 -12.37 8.01 -4.46
N ILE A 108 -12.96 7.11 -3.70
CA ILE A 108 -12.80 7.01 -2.25
C ILE A 108 -12.07 5.72 -1.91
N ASP A 109 -11.09 5.83 -1.03
CA ASP A 109 -10.33 4.72 -0.48
C ASP A 109 -10.47 4.71 1.06
N TYR A 110 -10.90 3.59 1.61
CA TYR A 110 -11.14 3.43 3.04
C TYR A 110 -9.85 3.07 3.78
N LYS A 111 -9.56 3.81 4.86
CA LYS A 111 -8.41 3.54 5.72
C LYS A 111 -8.87 3.29 7.15
N PHE A 112 -8.57 2.11 7.66
CA PHE A 112 -8.77 1.75 9.08
C PHE A 112 -7.43 1.86 9.80
N GLU A 113 -7.22 2.97 10.49
CA GLU A 113 -5.90 3.36 10.96
C GLU A 113 -5.89 4.03 12.33
N MET A 114 -4.72 4.10 12.94
CA MET A 114 -4.53 4.86 14.17
C MET A 114 -4.34 6.35 13.86
N ASN A 115 -4.69 7.22 14.80
CA ASN A 115 -4.53 8.67 14.69
C ASN A 115 -3.12 9.11 14.26
N TYR A 116 -2.08 8.40 14.72
CA TYR A 116 -0.71 8.68 14.28
C TYR A 116 -0.53 8.51 12.76
N ALA A 117 -1.07 7.42 12.18
CA ALA A 117 -0.97 7.16 10.75
C ALA A 117 -1.77 8.20 9.96
N TYR A 118 -3.00 8.50 10.39
CA TYR A 118 -3.83 9.56 9.82
C TYR A 118 -3.08 10.90 9.73
N ARG A 119 -2.45 11.33 10.83
CA ARG A 119 -1.68 12.59 10.85
C ARG A 119 -0.45 12.60 9.94
N MET A 120 0.08 11.44 9.58
CA MET A 120 1.22 11.36 8.69
C MET A 120 0.85 11.67 7.23
N HIS A 121 -0.41 11.46 6.82
CA HIS A 121 -0.87 11.80 5.47
C HIS A 121 -0.61 13.25 5.09
N PHE A 122 -0.69 14.17 6.05
CA PHE A 122 -0.49 15.60 5.85
C PHE A 122 0.98 16.05 5.85
N LYS A 123 1.89 15.18 6.24
CA LYS A 123 3.32 15.50 6.35
C LYS A 123 4.14 15.06 5.15
N GLU A 124 3.53 14.26 4.29
CA GLU A 124 4.21 13.69 3.14
C GLU A 124 4.11 14.62 1.92
N GLY A 125 5.15 14.58 1.08
CA GLY A 125 5.20 15.38 -0.15
C GLY A 125 4.31 14.83 -1.27
N PRO A 126 4.31 15.49 -2.45
CA PRO A 126 3.45 15.13 -3.58
C PRO A 126 3.68 13.71 -4.10
N ASP A 127 4.86 13.14 -3.91
CA ASP A 127 5.19 11.77 -4.33
C ASP A 127 4.98 10.74 -3.21
N SER A 128 4.25 11.11 -2.17
CA SER A 128 3.90 10.20 -1.08
C SER A 128 3.14 8.97 -1.60
N PRO A 129 3.20 7.83 -0.89
CA PRO A 129 2.47 6.62 -1.28
C PRO A 129 0.99 6.86 -1.52
N TYR A 130 0.33 7.67 -0.69
CA TYR A 130 -1.09 7.97 -0.82
C TYR A 130 -1.40 8.90 -2.00
N ASN A 131 -0.57 9.94 -2.21
CA ASN A 131 -0.74 10.82 -3.37
C ASN A 131 -0.53 10.07 -4.67
N MET A 132 0.47 9.19 -4.75
CA MET A 132 0.71 8.35 -5.91
C MET A 132 -0.39 7.29 -6.11
N GLN A 133 -0.99 6.79 -5.03
CA GLN A 133 -2.15 5.90 -5.11
C GLN A 133 -3.37 6.64 -5.68
N GLY A 134 -3.65 7.86 -5.19
CA GLY A 134 -4.71 8.71 -5.69
C GLY A 134 -4.52 9.08 -7.16
N ALA A 135 -3.31 9.51 -7.53
CA ALA A 135 -2.95 9.78 -8.91
C ALA A 135 -3.17 8.57 -9.82
N CYS A 136 -2.86 7.37 -9.34
CA CYS A 136 -3.10 6.13 -10.06
C CYS A 136 -4.59 5.90 -10.29
N TYR A 137 -5.43 6.07 -9.28
CA TYR A 137 -6.88 5.91 -9.44
C TYR A 137 -7.47 6.95 -10.38
N SER A 138 -7.09 8.22 -10.26
CA SER A 138 -7.52 9.28 -11.19
C SER A 138 -7.15 8.90 -12.64
N TRP A 139 -5.91 8.48 -12.88
CA TRP A 139 -5.44 8.04 -14.18
C TRP A 139 -6.17 6.80 -14.71
N LEU A 140 -6.50 5.82 -13.86
CA LEU A 140 -7.24 4.62 -14.23
C LEU A 140 -8.71 4.93 -14.57
N CYS A 141 -9.32 5.90 -13.89
CA CYS A 141 -10.72 6.30 -14.11
C CYS A 141 -10.91 7.18 -15.36
N HIS A 142 -9.86 7.86 -15.83
CA HIS A 142 -9.92 8.87 -16.88
C HIS A 142 -10.62 8.41 -18.18
N ASP A 143 -10.50 7.13 -18.53
CA ASP A 143 -11.11 6.56 -19.75
C ASP A 143 -12.40 5.76 -19.47
N LYS A 144 -12.91 5.77 -18.24
CA LYS A 144 -14.08 4.98 -17.82
C LYS A 144 -15.33 5.82 -17.57
N ASP A 145 -15.50 6.93 -18.26
CA ASP A 145 -16.80 7.59 -18.24
C ASP A 145 -17.85 6.65 -18.87
N PRO A 146 -18.83 6.12 -18.07
CA PRO A 146 -19.85 5.22 -18.59
C PRO A 146 -20.73 5.84 -19.67
N LEU A 147 -20.71 7.15 -19.82
CA LEU A 147 -21.43 7.89 -20.87
C LEU A 147 -20.61 8.07 -22.15
N GLY A 148 -19.36 7.59 -22.20
CA GLY A 148 -18.50 7.72 -23.39
C GLY A 148 -18.11 9.18 -23.72
N ILE A 149 -18.40 10.11 -22.83
CA ILE A 149 -17.97 11.51 -22.96
C ILE A 149 -16.56 11.56 -22.41
N VAL A 150 -15.57 11.70 -23.28
CA VAL A 150 -14.21 12.01 -22.89
C VAL A 150 -14.21 13.37 -22.20
N THR A 151 -14.49 13.36 -20.90
CA THR A 151 -14.35 14.55 -20.09
C THR A 151 -12.91 14.59 -19.62
N ASN A 152 -12.18 15.65 -19.93
CA ASN A 152 -10.86 15.96 -19.33
C ASN A 152 -10.99 16.29 -17.84
N LEU A 153 -12.02 15.78 -17.17
CA LEU A 153 -12.24 16.00 -15.75
C LEU A 153 -11.57 14.86 -15.00
N ASP A 154 -10.49 15.21 -14.33
CA ASP A 154 -9.79 14.32 -13.43
C ASP A 154 -10.69 13.98 -12.23
N TYR A 155 -10.73 12.69 -11.87
CA TYR A 155 -11.38 12.28 -10.64
C TYR A 155 -10.59 12.79 -9.45
N GLU A 156 -11.28 13.35 -8.48
CA GLU A 156 -10.71 13.64 -7.17
C GLU A 156 -10.44 12.33 -6.41
N PHE A 157 -9.46 12.35 -5.53
CA PHE A 157 -9.18 11.23 -4.66
C PHE A 157 -9.35 11.63 -3.20
N HIS A 158 -10.21 10.90 -2.51
CA HIS A 158 -10.52 11.13 -1.10
C HIS A 158 -10.10 9.91 -0.28
N LEU A 159 -9.38 10.15 0.81
CA LEU A 159 -9.16 9.15 1.86
C LEU A 159 -10.25 9.29 2.90
N MET A 160 -11.03 8.23 3.11
CA MET A 160 -11.98 8.14 4.21
C MET A 160 -11.34 7.34 5.33
N SER A 161 -10.83 8.04 6.35
CA SER A 161 -10.08 7.45 7.45
C SER A 161 -11.00 7.17 8.65
N PHE A 162 -10.99 5.93 9.10
CA PHE A 162 -11.63 5.45 10.33
C PHE A 162 -10.56 5.32 11.42
N ILE A 163 -10.52 6.26 12.36
CA ILE A 163 -9.46 6.36 13.37
C ILE A 163 -9.79 5.43 14.53
N THR A 164 -9.11 4.29 14.57
CA THR A 164 -9.42 3.16 15.46
C THR A 164 -9.05 3.40 16.93
N ASP A 165 -8.15 4.35 17.20
CA ASP A 165 -7.76 4.77 18.56
C ASP A 165 -8.27 6.18 18.91
N HIS A 166 -9.32 6.65 18.21
CA HIS A 166 -9.91 7.97 18.41
C HIS A 166 -10.30 8.22 19.87
N SER A 167 -10.01 9.44 20.32
CA SER A 167 -10.37 9.90 21.66
C SER A 167 -10.73 11.39 21.63
N PRO A 168 -11.98 11.76 21.93
CA PRO A 168 -12.44 13.14 21.85
C PRO A 168 -11.81 14.07 22.91
N ILE A 169 -11.16 13.51 23.93
CA ILE A 169 -10.52 14.27 24.99
C ILE A 169 -9.03 14.56 24.74
N LYS A 170 -8.43 13.91 23.74
CA LYS A 170 -7.03 14.14 23.38
C LYS A 170 -6.92 15.27 22.37
N LYS A 171 -6.10 16.29 22.70
CA LYS A 171 -5.94 17.51 21.88
C LYS A 171 -5.38 17.26 20.47
N ASP A 172 -4.65 16.17 20.26
CA ASP A 172 -4.03 15.80 18.99
C ASP A 172 -4.88 14.85 18.14
N HIS A 173 -6.08 14.51 18.62
CA HIS A 173 -7.07 13.76 17.85
C HIS A 173 -8.05 14.72 17.15
N PRO A 174 -8.57 14.36 15.97
CA PRO A 174 -9.61 15.12 15.31
C PRO A 174 -10.92 15.09 16.13
N ALA A 175 -11.86 15.97 15.82
CA ALA A 175 -13.14 16.05 16.53
C ALA A 175 -13.96 14.76 16.40
N GLU A 176 -13.90 14.13 15.24
CA GLU A 176 -14.65 12.92 14.92
C GLU A 176 -13.72 11.75 14.55
N ALA A 177 -14.22 10.53 14.79
CA ALA A 177 -13.48 9.30 14.48
C ALA A 177 -13.39 9.01 12.97
N ILE A 178 -14.32 9.54 12.17
CA ILE A 178 -14.33 9.42 10.72
C ILE A 178 -13.91 10.75 10.11
N GLN A 179 -12.90 10.71 9.27
CA GLN A 179 -12.38 11.89 8.59
C GLN A 179 -12.33 11.64 7.09
N VAL A 180 -12.76 12.62 6.31
CA VAL A 180 -12.58 12.61 4.85
C VAL A 180 -11.54 13.64 4.50
N THR A 181 -10.48 13.20 3.84
CA THR A 181 -9.37 14.05 3.40
C THR A 181 -9.31 14.03 1.88
N GLN A 182 -9.58 15.17 1.25
CA GLN A 182 -9.31 15.37 -0.16
C GLN A 182 -7.79 15.41 -0.37
N MET A 183 -7.28 14.50 -1.18
CA MET A 183 -5.87 14.49 -1.53
C MET A 183 -5.61 15.46 -2.70
N PRO A 184 -4.39 15.99 -2.81
CA PRO A 184 -4.05 16.87 -3.93
C PRO A 184 -4.31 16.20 -5.28
N ILE A 185 -4.91 16.94 -6.20
CA ILE A 185 -5.11 16.49 -7.59
C ILE A 185 -3.73 16.37 -8.24
N TYR A 186 -3.52 15.25 -8.90
CA TYR A 186 -2.27 14.95 -9.59
C TYR A 186 -2.53 14.92 -11.10
N ASP A 187 -1.69 15.59 -11.86
CA ASP A 187 -1.79 15.60 -13.33
C ASP A 187 -1.57 14.20 -13.91
N ASN A 188 -2.53 13.71 -14.69
CA ASN A 188 -2.52 12.35 -15.24
C ASN A 188 -1.34 12.09 -16.21
N LEU A 189 -0.94 13.10 -17.00
CA LEU A 189 0.22 12.98 -17.90
C LEU A 189 1.52 12.92 -17.11
N LEU A 190 1.60 13.72 -16.05
CA LEU A 190 2.76 13.68 -15.14
C LEU A 190 2.84 12.34 -14.42
N PHE A 191 1.71 11.79 -13.96
CA PHE A 191 1.67 10.45 -13.35
C PHE A 191 2.16 9.39 -14.33
N GLU A 192 1.61 9.35 -15.55
CA GLU A 192 2.01 8.38 -16.58
C GLU A 192 3.49 8.48 -16.91
N SER A 193 4.01 9.70 -17.10
CA SER A 193 5.42 9.95 -17.34
C SER A 193 6.32 9.42 -16.21
N LYS A 194 5.94 9.68 -14.95
CA LYS A 194 6.68 9.15 -13.79
C LYS A 194 6.64 7.62 -13.74
N MET A 195 5.49 7.02 -14.02
CA MET A 195 5.37 5.56 -14.02
C MET A 195 6.14 4.92 -15.17
N LEU A 196 6.17 5.54 -16.36
CA LEU A 196 7.03 5.09 -17.46
C LEU A 196 8.51 5.14 -17.10
N ALA A 197 8.98 6.23 -16.53
CA ALA A 197 10.36 6.35 -16.07
C ALA A 197 10.71 5.28 -15.03
N LYS A 198 9.87 5.13 -14.00
CA LYS A 198 10.04 4.16 -12.93
C LYS A 198 10.04 2.71 -13.44
N THR A 199 9.13 2.36 -14.35
CA THR A 199 9.03 1.00 -14.90
C THR A 199 10.16 0.67 -15.88
N ASN A 200 10.67 1.64 -16.63
CA ASN A 200 11.86 1.45 -17.47
C ASN A 200 13.12 1.18 -16.64
N GLU A 201 13.31 1.94 -15.56
CA GLU A 201 14.43 1.71 -14.62
C GLU A 201 14.30 0.35 -13.92
N LEU A 202 13.08 -0.01 -13.52
CA LEU A 202 12.78 -1.31 -12.91
C LEU A 202 13.08 -2.46 -13.88
N GLU A 203 12.67 -2.36 -15.13
CA GLU A 203 12.95 -3.36 -16.16
C GLU A 203 14.44 -3.50 -16.43
N HIS A 204 15.17 -2.40 -16.50
CA HIS A 204 16.62 -2.42 -16.62
C HIS A 204 17.27 -3.17 -15.43
N ALA A 205 16.87 -2.86 -14.21
CA ALA A 205 17.38 -3.53 -13.01
C ALA A 205 17.08 -5.04 -13.00
N ILE A 206 15.87 -5.45 -13.43
CA ILE A 206 15.48 -6.86 -13.52
C ILE A 206 16.32 -7.59 -14.57
N ASN A 207 16.48 -7.01 -15.76
CA ASN A 207 17.21 -7.63 -16.87
C ASN A 207 18.71 -7.75 -16.58
N SER A 208 19.29 -6.73 -15.95
CA SER A 208 20.69 -6.74 -15.52
C SER A 208 20.96 -7.56 -14.27
N LYS A 209 19.89 -8.02 -13.58
CA LYS A 209 19.96 -8.68 -12.25
C LYS A 209 20.70 -7.84 -11.20
N THR A 210 20.67 -6.52 -11.37
CA THR A 210 21.33 -5.58 -10.46
C THR A 210 20.26 -4.87 -9.63
N PRO A 211 20.19 -5.12 -8.31
CA PRO A 211 19.21 -4.42 -7.47
C PRO A 211 19.39 -2.91 -7.53
N PRO A 212 18.29 -2.13 -7.60
CA PRO A 212 18.33 -0.68 -7.46
C PRO A 212 19.02 -0.24 -6.17
N VAL A 213 19.36 1.04 -6.09
CA VAL A 213 19.92 1.64 -4.88
C VAL A 213 19.01 1.42 -3.67
N GLU A 214 19.61 1.50 -2.49
CA GLU A 214 18.89 1.38 -1.23
C GLU A 214 17.74 2.38 -1.10
N CYS A 215 16.63 1.96 -0.46
CA CYS A 215 15.52 2.88 -0.18
C CYS A 215 15.98 4.05 0.70
N ASP A 216 15.63 5.26 0.32
CA ASP A 216 15.93 6.51 1.03
C ASP A 216 14.86 6.90 2.06
N ASP A 217 13.65 6.35 1.92
CA ASP A 217 12.47 6.60 2.75
C ASP A 217 12.45 5.84 4.08
N VAL A 218 13.61 5.57 4.65
CA VAL A 218 13.73 4.84 5.91
C VAL A 218 13.56 5.77 7.10
N TRP A 219 12.64 5.41 7.99
CA TRP A 219 12.49 6.11 9.26
C TRP A 219 13.51 5.59 10.26
N TRP A 220 14.12 6.52 10.99
CA TRP A 220 15.04 6.18 12.04
C TRP A 220 14.40 6.41 13.42
N ARG A 221 14.52 5.44 14.31
CA ARG A 221 14.18 5.61 15.72
C ARG A 221 15.30 5.09 16.60
N SER A 222 15.39 5.62 17.81
CA SER A 222 16.28 5.07 18.83
C SER A 222 15.53 4.00 19.63
N VAL A 223 16.12 2.81 19.71
CA VAL A 223 15.65 1.72 20.57
C VAL A 223 16.82 1.34 21.46
N ASN A 224 16.72 1.58 22.77
CA ASN A 224 17.79 1.36 23.74
C ASN A 224 19.13 2.03 23.33
N GLY A 225 19.07 3.27 22.84
CA GLY A 225 20.24 4.02 22.38
C GLY A 225 20.77 3.65 20.98
N ILE A 226 20.24 2.62 20.36
CA ILE A 226 20.63 2.15 19.02
C ILE A 226 19.71 2.74 17.97
N LYS A 227 20.26 3.39 16.94
CA LYS A 227 19.49 3.83 15.76
C LYS A 227 19.05 2.63 14.94
N VAL A 228 17.74 2.48 14.78
CA VAL A 228 17.12 1.38 14.02
C VAL A 228 16.37 1.93 12.84
N ARG A 229 16.53 1.29 11.68
CA ARG A 229 15.77 1.57 10.45
C ARG A 229 14.36 1.01 10.59
N THR A 230 13.45 1.83 11.11
CA THR A 230 12.12 1.40 11.53
C THR A 230 11.35 0.72 10.39
N ARG A 231 11.38 1.30 9.19
CA ARG A 231 10.70 0.70 8.05
C ARG A 231 11.26 -0.68 7.71
N CYS A 232 12.58 -0.80 7.55
CA CYS A 232 13.22 -2.06 7.18
C CYS A 232 13.01 -3.14 8.23
N GLU A 233 13.10 -2.79 9.50
CA GLU A 233 13.04 -3.75 10.61
C GLU A 233 11.62 -4.25 10.89
N TYR A 234 10.60 -3.36 10.81
CA TYR A 234 9.27 -3.67 11.31
C TYR A 234 8.18 -3.72 10.24
N TYR A 235 8.38 -3.07 9.10
CA TYR A 235 7.31 -2.90 8.10
C TYR A 235 7.63 -3.45 6.73
N CYS A 236 8.92 -3.63 6.38
CA CYS A 236 9.29 -4.13 5.06
C CYS A 236 9.12 -5.65 4.98
N LYS A 237 8.26 -6.11 4.08
CA LYS A 237 8.03 -7.54 3.83
C LYS A 237 9.22 -8.25 3.14
N TYR A 238 10.17 -7.48 2.63
CA TYR A 238 11.36 -7.99 1.93
C TYR A 238 12.62 -7.94 2.80
N LYS A 239 12.53 -7.67 4.11
CA LYS A 239 13.70 -7.49 4.97
C LYS A 239 14.68 -8.67 4.94
N ASP A 240 14.14 -9.89 4.84
CA ASP A 240 14.95 -11.12 4.90
C ASP A 240 15.68 -11.44 3.58
N VAL A 241 15.26 -10.81 2.49
CA VAL A 241 15.85 -10.98 1.14
C VAL A 241 16.48 -9.69 0.60
N CYS A 242 16.37 -8.59 1.33
CA CYS A 242 16.89 -7.29 0.91
C CYS A 242 18.42 -7.24 1.04
N PRO A 243 19.16 -6.96 -0.04
CA PRO A 243 20.63 -6.98 -0.03
C PRO A 243 21.25 -5.92 0.88
N TYR A 244 20.47 -4.90 1.28
CA TYR A 244 20.95 -3.80 2.12
C TYR A 244 20.67 -4.02 3.61
N VAL A 245 19.64 -4.78 3.98
CA VAL A 245 19.34 -5.07 5.39
C VAL A 245 20.38 -6.00 6.00
N THR A 246 20.84 -7.00 5.27
CA THR A 246 21.88 -7.93 5.73
C THR A 246 23.21 -7.24 6.05
N LYS A 247 23.57 -6.19 5.31
CA LYS A 247 24.77 -5.40 5.57
C LYS A 247 24.73 -4.63 6.90
N HIS A 248 23.52 -4.28 7.38
CA HIS A 248 23.31 -3.54 8.63
C HIS A 248 23.01 -4.45 9.83
N SER A 249 22.61 -5.70 9.60
CA SER A 249 22.34 -6.68 10.66
C SER A 249 23.62 -7.25 11.27
N SER A 250 24.74 -7.22 10.56
CA SER A 250 26.05 -7.66 11.08
C SER A 250 26.56 -6.80 12.24
N ALA A 251 26.06 -5.56 12.40
CA ALA A 251 26.33 -4.74 13.58
C ALA A 251 25.58 -5.22 14.84
N LYS A 252 24.51 -6.00 14.72
CA LYS A 252 23.76 -6.57 15.87
C LYS A 252 24.39 -7.83 16.46
N ALA A 253 25.12 -8.61 15.64
CA ALA A 253 25.74 -9.85 16.11
C ALA A 253 26.84 -9.63 17.18
N ASN A 254 27.44 -8.44 17.20
CA ASN A 254 28.49 -8.12 18.15
C ASN A 254 27.97 -7.60 19.52
N VAL A 255 26.67 -7.34 19.67
CA VAL A 255 26.07 -6.86 20.93
C VAL A 255 25.44 -8.00 21.75
N ALA A 256 25.11 -9.14 21.11
CA ALA A 256 24.52 -10.30 21.78
C ALA A 256 25.53 -11.20 22.54
N SER A 257 26.81 -10.90 22.48
CA SER A 257 27.86 -11.64 23.20
C SER A 257 28.25 -11.04 24.57
N TRP A 258 27.50 -10.05 25.05
CA TRP A 258 27.69 -9.46 26.37
C TRP A 258 26.40 -9.58 27.19
N GLY A 259 26.15 -10.77 27.72
CA GLY A 259 25.09 -11.05 28.66
C GLY A 259 25.37 -12.34 29.40
#